data_3698930fd85b8d397ba3238c3504d358
#
_entry.id   3698930fd85b8d397ba3238c3504d358
#
_cell.length_a   1.000
_cell.length_b   1.000
_cell.length_c   1.000
_cell.angle_alpha   90.00
_cell.angle_beta   90.00
_cell.angle_gamma   90.00
#
_symmetry.space_group_name_H-M   'P 1'
#
loop_
_entity.id
_entity.type
_entity.pdbx_description
1 polymer ?
#
loop_
_entity_poly.entity_id
_entity_poly.type
_entity_poly.pdbx_seq_one_letter_code
_entity_poly.pdbx_strand_id
1 'polypeptide(L)'
;NEQDIRELLMAFFPGRSFVHEMLPGLELCLIGNVEEDHQWFRMQVVFWGEYSHLVWGNTPAEQRELDHFDEPIAVDYENRTDTKNKIKRRLYVILKALTGRSLPWGSLTGIRPAKIALTLLEDGMSREEIHIHMQEKYFTSAEKARLCVEIAGRERELLSLLPKAKKAEGYSLYVGIPFCPTTCLYCSFTSYPIEKWTKRVGEYLSALFQEFDYVAMRMGRHPSAVYVGGGTPTSLTAEQLKQLMDRLTCTFDCGGAVEFTVEAGRPDSITREKLAVLKSYGVTRISINPQTMNQKTLDLIGRRHTVEDVKDRFCMAREMGFENINMDLIVGLPQEDAEDVKKTMDAVKALAPDSLTVHSLAIKRAARLNIMREVYKDYKITGT
;
A
#
# COMPACT_ATOMS: atom_id res chain seq x y z
N ASN A 1 -15.36 9.81 -8.95
CA ASN A 1 -15.60 10.27 -7.58
C ASN A 1 -16.47 9.32 -6.76
N GLU A 2 -17.17 8.41 -7.41
CA GLU A 2 -17.94 7.34 -6.78
C GLU A 2 -17.06 6.44 -5.88
N GLN A 3 -15.87 6.08 -6.34
CA GLN A 3 -14.94 5.25 -5.59
C GLN A 3 -14.60 5.85 -4.21
N ASP A 4 -14.37 7.15 -4.12
CA ASP A 4 -14.04 7.82 -2.85
C ASP A 4 -15.23 7.87 -1.87
N ILE A 5 -16.43 8.05 -2.40
CA ILE A 5 -17.67 8.02 -1.64
C ILE A 5 -17.89 6.60 -1.11
N ARG A 6 -17.72 5.60 -1.99
CA ARG A 6 -17.82 4.19 -1.64
C ARG A 6 -16.83 3.79 -0.54
N GLU A 7 -15.57 4.21 -0.65
CA GLU A 7 -14.56 3.96 0.37
C GLU A 7 -14.92 4.54 1.74
N LEU A 8 -15.49 5.75 1.76
CA LEU A 8 -15.96 6.37 2.99
C LEU A 8 -17.16 5.63 3.58
N LEU A 9 -18.12 5.24 2.75
CA LEU A 9 -19.27 4.42 3.17
C LEU A 9 -18.81 3.06 3.73
N MET A 10 -17.88 2.39 3.06
CA MET A 10 -17.31 1.12 3.53
C MET A 10 -16.64 1.25 4.90
N ALA A 11 -16.01 2.38 5.18
CA ALA A 11 -15.39 2.64 6.47
C ALA A 11 -16.41 2.82 7.60
N PHE A 12 -17.58 3.41 7.31
CA PHE A 12 -18.69 3.53 8.26
C PHE A 12 -19.51 2.23 8.39
N PHE A 13 -19.67 1.49 7.29
CA PHE A 13 -20.49 0.28 7.21
C PHE A 13 -19.66 -0.92 6.69
N PRO A 14 -18.71 -1.43 7.49
CA PRO A 14 -17.86 -2.54 7.06
C PRO A 14 -18.69 -3.81 6.82
N GLY A 15 -18.37 -4.53 5.74
CA GLY A 15 -19.04 -5.78 5.39
C GLY A 15 -20.39 -5.64 4.67
N ARG A 16 -20.86 -4.41 4.42
CA ARG A 16 -22.08 -4.18 3.65
C ARG A 16 -21.82 -4.18 2.14
N SER A 17 -22.80 -4.62 1.38
CA SER A 17 -22.78 -4.59 -0.09
C SER A 17 -23.30 -3.28 -0.62
N PHE A 18 -22.74 -2.83 -1.75
CA PHE A 18 -23.12 -1.59 -2.42
C PHE A 18 -23.67 -1.92 -3.81
N VAL A 19 -24.81 -1.31 -4.13
CA VAL A 19 -25.49 -1.46 -5.42
C VAL A 19 -25.74 -0.07 -6.04
N HIS A 20 -25.90 -0.01 -7.34
CA HIS A 20 -26.13 1.24 -8.09
C HIS A 20 -27.60 1.50 -8.38
N GLU A 21 -28.46 0.53 -8.09
CA GLU A 21 -29.89 0.59 -8.41
C GLU A 21 -30.71 0.56 -7.11
N MET A 22 -31.88 1.20 -7.15
CA MET A 22 -32.84 1.11 -6.05
C MET A 22 -33.43 -0.29 -6.02
N LEU A 23 -33.09 -1.05 -4.98
CA LEU A 23 -33.58 -2.40 -4.76
C LEU A 23 -34.40 -2.46 -3.45
N PRO A 24 -35.40 -3.37 -3.34
CA PRO A 24 -36.06 -3.63 -2.08
C PRO A 24 -35.07 -4.08 -1.01
N GLY A 25 -35.21 -3.57 0.21
CA GLY A 25 -34.37 -3.95 1.35
C GLY A 25 -33.05 -3.17 1.46
N LEU A 26 -32.88 -2.04 0.75
CA LEU A 26 -31.77 -1.13 0.98
C LEU A 26 -31.83 -0.54 2.40
N GLU A 27 -30.70 -0.50 3.09
CA GLU A 27 -30.57 0.13 4.40
C GLU A 27 -30.21 1.62 4.31
N LEU A 28 -29.47 1.99 3.27
CA LEU A 28 -29.04 3.36 3.01
C LEU A 28 -29.01 3.65 1.50
N CYS A 29 -29.50 4.80 1.11
CA CYS A 29 -29.39 5.33 -0.23
C CYS A 29 -28.71 6.71 -0.22
N LEU A 30 -27.72 6.90 -1.07
CA LEU A 30 -27.08 8.19 -1.35
C LEU A 30 -27.49 8.64 -2.74
N ILE A 31 -28.16 9.80 -2.83
CA ILE A 31 -28.56 10.43 -4.09
C ILE A 31 -27.72 11.69 -4.25
N GLY A 32 -26.94 11.77 -5.32
CA GLY A 32 -26.14 12.93 -5.65
C GLY A 32 -26.50 13.46 -7.04
N ASN A 33 -26.89 14.73 -7.13
CA ASN A 33 -27.22 15.40 -8.37
C ASN A 33 -26.41 16.67 -8.55
N VAL A 34 -25.95 16.92 -9.79
CA VAL A 34 -25.49 18.24 -10.21
C VAL A 34 -26.70 19.04 -10.64
N GLU A 35 -26.85 20.25 -10.14
CA GLU A 35 -27.96 21.13 -10.54
C GLU A 35 -27.85 21.51 -12.03
N GLU A 36 -28.95 21.92 -12.63
CA GLU A 36 -29.03 22.17 -14.09
C GLU A 36 -28.05 23.23 -14.60
N ASP A 37 -27.65 24.20 -13.74
CA ASP A 37 -26.65 25.21 -14.08
C ASP A 37 -25.20 24.69 -13.97
N HIS A 38 -25.01 23.43 -13.56
CA HIS A 38 -23.72 22.78 -13.33
C HIS A 38 -22.79 23.46 -12.31
N GLN A 39 -23.28 24.43 -11.53
CA GLN A 39 -22.47 25.15 -10.55
C GLN A 39 -22.55 24.51 -9.15
N TRP A 40 -23.60 23.75 -8.88
CA TRP A 40 -23.87 23.20 -7.56
C TRP A 40 -24.07 21.69 -7.58
N PHE A 41 -23.61 21.03 -6.55
CA PHE A 41 -23.85 19.62 -6.26
C PHE A 41 -24.70 19.50 -4.98
N ARG A 42 -25.83 18.83 -5.10
CA ARG A 42 -26.71 18.55 -3.98
C ARG A 42 -26.65 17.06 -3.65
N MET A 43 -26.58 16.75 -2.35
CA MET A 43 -26.48 15.38 -1.86
C MET A 43 -27.57 15.12 -0.83
N GLN A 44 -28.30 14.03 -1.04
CA GLN A 44 -29.31 13.56 -0.12
C GLN A 44 -28.92 12.14 0.36
N VAL A 45 -29.03 11.89 1.66
CA VAL A 45 -28.80 10.58 2.27
C VAL A 45 -30.12 10.13 2.87
N VAL A 46 -30.59 8.96 2.46
CA VAL A 46 -31.84 8.36 2.95
C VAL A 46 -31.54 7.04 3.64
N PHE A 47 -32.02 6.85 4.84
CA PHE A 47 -31.84 5.64 5.62
C PHE A 47 -33.17 4.89 5.80
N TRP A 48 -33.07 3.55 5.79
CA TRP A 48 -34.13 2.62 6.13
C TRP A 48 -33.61 1.56 7.11
N GLY A 49 -34.48 0.83 7.76
CA GLY A 49 -34.08 -0.24 8.69
C GLY A 49 -33.79 0.25 10.11
N GLU A 50 -32.77 -0.29 10.75
CA GLU A 50 -32.41 0.02 12.15
C GLU A 50 -32.14 1.51 12.39
N TYR A 51 -31.79 2.25 11.35
CA TYR A 51 -31.55 3.69 11.38
C TYR A 51 -32.77 4.51 10.93
N SER A 52 -33.93 3.88 10.74
CA SER A 52 -35.15 4.54 10.25
C SER A 52 -35.68 5.67 11.13
N HIS A 53 -35.38 5.68 12.44
CA HIS A 53 -35.71 6.77 13.36
C HIS A 53 -34.72 7.95 13.26
N LEU A 54 -33.65 7.82 12.52
CA LEU A 54 -32.70 8.88 12.16
C LEU A 54 -33.01 9.51 10.80
N VAL A 55 -34.12 9.10 10.17
CA VAL A 55 -34.63 9.77 8.96
C VAL A 55 -35.05 11.18 9.34
N TRP A 56 -34.18 12.13 9.01
CA TRP A 56 -34.45 13.57 8.93
C TRP A 56 -35.51 14.05 9.93
N GLY A 57 -35.10 14.20 11.18
CA GLY A 57 -35.79 14.92 12.24
C GLY A 57 -37.29 14.86 12.25
N ASN A 58 -37.83 13.95 13.02
CA ASN A 58 -39.25 14.06 13.42
C ASN A 58 -39.50 15.23 14.39
N THR A 59 -38.44 15.93 14.81
CA THR A 59 -38.52 17.10 15.67
C THR A 59 -38.00 18.36 14.97
N PRO A 60 -38.57 19.54 15.22
CA PRO A 60 -38.12 20.80 14.63
C PRO A 60 -36.65 21.16 14.95
N ALA A 61 -36.10 20.65 16.03
CA ALA A 61 -34.71 20.86 16.41
C ALA A 61 -33.74 19.99 15.58
N GLU A 62 -34.08 18.71 15.39
CA GLU A 62 -33.33 17.77 14.55
C GLU A 62 -33.39 18.18 13.09
N GLN A 63 -34.55 18.66 12.59
CA GLN A 63 -34.66 19.23 11.25
C GLN A 63 -33.75 20.44 11.04
N ARG A 64 -33.63 21.33 12.05
CA ARG A 64 -32.76 22.52 11.93
C ARG A 64 -31.28 22.16 11.92
N GLU A 65 -30.86 21.13 12.64
CA GLU A 65 -29.48 20.64 12.63
C GLU A 65 -29.12 19.94 11.31
N LEU A 66 -30.12 19.32 10.67
CA LEU A 66 -29.98 18.63 9.40
C LEU A 66 -30.17 19.56 8.18
N ASP A 67 -30.93 20.65 8.30
CA ASP A 67 -31.08 21.67 7.25
C ASP A 67 -29.75 22.27 6.79
N HIS A 68 -28.76 22.33 7.68
CA HIS A 68 -27.38 22.70 7.31
C HIS A 68 -26.68 21.69 6.39
N PHE A 69 -27.18 20.47 6.29
CA PHE A 69 -26.61 19.44 5.42
C PHE A 69 -27.14 19.49 3.98
N ASP A 70 -28.26 20.19 3.75
CA ASP A 70 -28.90 20.35 2.44
C ASP A 70 -28.36 21.52 1.62
N GLU A 71 -27.44 22.32 2.19
CA GLU A 71 -26.80 23.40 1.46
C GLU A 71 -26.03 22.85 0.24
N PRO A 72 -26.22 23.44 -0.94
CA PRO A 72 -25.53 23.01 -2.14
C PRO A 72 -24.02 23.24 -2.01
N ILE A 73 -23.25 22.33 -2.57
CA ILE A 73 -21.78 22.40 -2.59
C ILE A 73 -21.36 23.02 -3.93
N ALA A 74 -20.69 24.18 -3.88
CA ALA A 74 -20.15 24.80 -5.08
C ALA A 74 -19.16 23.86 -5.81
N VAL A 75 -19.39 23.64 -7.10
CA VAL A 75 -18.55 22.79 -7.93
C VAL A 75 -17.45 23.63 -8.56
N ASP A 76 -16.21 23.31 -8.27
CA ASP A 76 -15.04 23.90 -8.92
C ASP A 76 -14.49 22.93 -9.95
N TYR A 77 -14.67 23.23 -11.23
CA TYR A 77 -14.21 22.40 -12.34
C TYR A 77 -12.71 22.52 -12.59
N GLU A 78 -12.09 23.60 -12.17
CA GLU A 78 -10.63 23.78 -12.24
C GLU A 78 -9.96 23.05 -11.09
N ASN A 79 -10.57 23.05 -9.89
CA ASN A 79 -10.09 22.32 -8.71
C ASN A 79 -11.07 21.22 -8.28
N ARG A 80 -11.16 20.18 -9.09
CA ARG A 80 -12.00 19.00 -8.80
C ARG A 80 -11.68 18.33 -7.48
N THR A 81 -10.42 18.45 -7.01
CA THR A 81 -9.99 17.88 -5.73
C THR A 81 -10.65 18.60 -4.55
N ASP A 82 -10.80 19.92 -4.62
CA ASP A 82 -11.47 20.69 -3.57
C ASP A 82 -12.96 20.35 -3.50
N THR A 83 -13.66 20.34 -4.64
CA THR A 83 -15.07 19.90 -4.71
C THR A 83 -15.28 18.52 -4.12
N LYS A 84 -14.41 17.55 -4.49
CA LYS A 84 -14.44 16.19 -3.96
C LYS A 84 -14.24 16.15 -2.44
N ASN A 85 -13.31 16.92 -1.91
CA ASN A 85 -13.06 17.00 -0.48
C ASN A 85 -14.25 17.63 0.27
N LYS A 86 -14.90 18.64 -0.30
CA LYS A 86 -16.12 19.23 0.27
C LYS A 86 -17.26 18.20 0.34
N ILE A 87 -17.47 17.43 -0.73
CA ILE A 87 -18.47 16.34 -0.75
C ILE A 87 -18.17 15.29 0.32
N LYS A 88 -16.93 14.78 0.38
CA LYS A 88 -16.54 13.78 1.38
C LYS A 88 -16.65 14.31 2.81
N ARG A 89 -16.27 15.55 3.02
CA ARG A 89 -16.39 16.21 4.31
C ARG A 89 -17.85 16.30 4.78
N ARG A 90 -18.75 16.70 3.89
CA ARG A 90 -20.19 16.76 4.16
C ARG A 90 -20.75 15.37 4.50
N LEU A 91 -20.44 14.38 3.66
CA LEU A 91 -20.87 13.00 3.89
C LEU A 91 -20.34 12.45 5.23
N TYR A 92 -19.09 12.72 5.56
CA TYR A 92 -18.51 12.30 6.84
C TYR A 92 -19.28 12.85 8.04
N VAL A 93 -19.64 14.12 8.02
CA VAL A 93 -20.40 14.77 9.10
C VAL A 93 -21.78 14.11 9.26
N ILE A 94 -22.49 13.88 8.15
CA ILE A 94 -23.77 13.19 8.13
C ILE A 94 -23.63 11.78 8.72
N LEU A 95 -22.71 10.98 8.21
CA LEU A 95 -22.52 9.60 8.65
C LEU A 95 -22.06 9.50 10.10
N LYS A 96 -21.24 10.44 10.57
CA LYS A 96 -20.84 10.53 11.98
C LYS A 96 -22.04 10.82 12.88
N ALA A 97 -22.89 11.78 12.50
CA ALA A 97 -24.11 12.11 13.26
C ALA A 97 -25.07 10.92 13.34
N LEU A 98 -25.27 10.23 12.20
CA LEU A 98 -26.19 9.10 12.09
C LEU A 98 -25.71 7.84 12.83
N THR A 99 -24.41 7.55 12.80
CA THR A 99 -23.86 6.30 13.35
C THR A 99 -23.23 6.45 14.73
N GLY A 100 -23.01 7.69 15.19
CA GLY A 100 -22.25 7.99 16.40
C GLY A 100 -20.76 7.62 16.30
N ARG A 101 -20.28 7.15 15.12
CA ARG A 101 -18.91 6.67 14.90
C ARG A 101 -18.01 7.78 14.41
N SER A 102 -16.77 7.80 14.89
CA SER A 102 -15.71 8.65 14.36
C SER A 102 -14.62 7.76 13.74
N LEU A 103 -14.16 8.10 12.54
CA LEU A 103 -13.09 7.38 11.88
C LEU A 103 -11.74 8.04 12.20
N PRO A 104 -10.68 7.27 12.53
CA PRO A 104 -9.36 7.84 12.85
C PRO A 104 -8.77 8.71 11.74
N TRP A 105 -9.04 8.37 10.47
CA TRP A 105 -8.62 9.12 9.30
C TRP A 105 -9.64 10.16 8.82
N GLY A 106 -10.76 10.33 9.54
CA GLY A 106 -11.80 11.28 9.18
C GLY A 106 -12.37 11.04 7.79
N SER A 107 -12.43 12.09 6.99
CA SER A 107 -12.90 12.03 5.59
C SER A 107 -11.84 11.61 4.57
N LEU A 108 -10.61 11.29 5.00
CA LEU A 108 -9.54 10.84 4.11
C LEU A 108 -9.75 9.39 3.70
N THR A 109 -9.78 9.15 2.39
CA THR A 109 -9.89 7.81 1.79
C THR A 109 -8.66 7.41 0.97
N GLY A 110 -7.66 8.30 0.88
CA GLY A 110 -6.43 8.03 0.12
C GLY A 110 -5.43 7.16 0.88
N ILE A 111 -4.57 6.49 0.14
CA ILE A 111 -3.55 5.57 0.68
C ILE A 111 -2.27 6.26 1.19
N ARG A 112 -2.11 7.57 0.94
CA ARG A 112 -0.91 8.34 1.33
C ARG A 112 -1.28 9.66 2.02
N PRO A 113 -1.91 9.63 3.20
CA PRO A 113 -2.30 10.86 3.91
C PRO A 113 -1.10 11.73 4.31
N ALA A 114 0.06 11.12 4.59
CA ALA A 114 1.29 11.86 4.90
C ALA A 114 1.76 12.77 3.75
N LYS A 115 1.40 12.49 2.48
CA LYS A 115 1.73 13.36 1.35
C LYS A 115 1.11 14.76 1.51
N ILE A 116 -0.09 14.86 2.09
CA ILE A 116 -0.73 16.15 2.37
C ILE A 116 0.15 16.96 3.33
N ALA A 117 0.56 16.32 4.44
CA ALA A 117 1.43 16.96 5.43
C ALA A 117 2.79 17.35 4.83
N LEU A 118 3.37 16.51 3.95
CA LEU A 118 4.64 16.81 3.27
C LEU A 118 4.50 18.04 2.38
N THR A 119 3.47 18.11 1.54
CA THR A 119 3.23 19.28 0.69
C THR A 119 3.09 20.57 1.53
N LEU A 120 2.30 20.53 2.61
CA LEU A 120 2.13 21.68 3.50
C LEU A 120 3.43 22.10 4.20
N LEU A 121 4.30 21.13 4.57
CA LEU A 121 5.65 21.40 5.08
C LEU A 121 6.55 22.05 4.02
N GLU A 122 6.44 21.64 2.77
CA GLU A 122 7.20 22.23 1.66
C GLU A 122 6.71 23.63 1.33
N ASP A 123 5.42 23.91 1.49
CA ASP A 123 4.80 25.23 1.37
C ASP A 123 5.13 26.17 2.56
N GLY A 124 5.88 25.67 3.56
CA GLY A 124 6.38 26.47 4.69
C GLY A 124 5.48 26.49 5.93
N MET A 125 4.41 25.70 5.96
CA MET A 125 3.54 25.59 7.13
C MET A 125 4.28 24.87 8.28
N SER A 126 4.11 25.34 9.51
CA SER A 126 4.69 24.70 10.69
C SER A 126 4.03 23.35 10.99
N ARG A 127 4.74 22.50 11.74
CA ARG A 127 4.21 21.17 12.15
C ARG A 127 2.89 21.27 12.93
N GLU A 128 2.77 22.29 13.78
CA GLU A 128 1.58 22.52 14.60
C GLU A 128 0.39 22.99 13.75
N GLU A 129 0.62 23.94 12.84
CA GLU A 129 -0.41 24.38 11.89
C GLU A 129 -0.92 23.24 11.01
N ILE A 130 -0.03 22.35 10.56
CA ILE A 130 -0.42 21.16 9.79
C ILE A 130 -1.25 20.18 10.64
N HIS A 131 -0.86 19.99 11.91
CA HIS A 131 -1.61 19.15 12.82
C HIS A 131 -3.05 19.65 12.99
N ILE A 132 -3.23 20.95 13.21
CA ILE A 132 -4.54 21.61 13.29
C ILE A 132 -5.29 21.49 11.96
N HIS A 133 -4.63 21.81 10.84
CA HIS A 133 -5.22 21.73 9.51
C HIS A 133 -5.76 20.34 9.17
N MET A 134 -5.00 19.28 9.50
CA MET A 134 -5.44 17.89 9.26
C MET A 134 -6.70 17.55 10.05
N GLN A 135 -6.81 18.03 11.29
CA GLN A 135 -8.00 17.80 12.12
C GLN A 135 -9.21 18.60 11.65
N GLU A 136 -9.02 19.87 11.35
CA GLU A 136 -10.12 20.77 10.98
C GLU A 136 -10.62 20.49 9.55
N LYS A 137 -9.72 20.29 8.61
CA LYS A 137 -10.07 20.11 7.19
C LYS A 137 -10.54 18.69 6.87
N TYR A 138 -9.93 17.69 7.50
CA TYR A 138 -10.18 16.29 7.16
C TYR A 138 -10.80 15.48 8.30
N PHE A 139 -11.03 16.06 9.47
CA PHE A 139 -11.54 15.38 10.68
C PHE A 139 -10.66 14.21 11.15
N THR A 140 -9.37 14.23 10.85
CA THR A 140 -8.45 13.20 11.35
C THR A 140 -8.35 13.27 12.87
N SER A 141 -8.13 12.12 13.51
CA SER A 141 -7.81 12.14 14.94
C SER A 141 -6.47 12.84 15.20
N ALA A 142 -6.29 13.39 16.39
CA ALA A 142 -5.03 14.03 16.79
C ALA A 142 -3.82 13.09 16.64
N GLU A 143 -4.01 11.79 16.95
CA GLU A 143 -2.99 10.75 16.79
C GLU A 143 -2.56 10.58 15.32
N LYS A 144 -3.54 10.48 14.40
CA LYS A 144 -3.26 10.28 12.96
C LYS A 144 -2.71 11.55 12.31
N ALA A 145 -3.17 12.73 12.73
CA ALA A 145 -2.60 14.00 12.30
C ALA A 145 -1.12 14.10 12.72
N ARG A 146 -0.79 13.78 13.97
CA ARG A 146 0.59 13.74 14.46
C ARG A 146 1.45 12.76 13.67
N LEU A 147 0.96 11.53 13.47
CA LEU A 147 1.65 10.52 12.66
C LEU A 147 1.97 11.02 11.25
N CYS A 148 1.02 11.69 10.57
CA CYS A 148 1.26 12.27 9.24
C CYS A 148 2.37 13.32 9.27
N VAL A 149 2.37 14.20 10.26
CA VAL A 149 3.39 15.26 10.41
C VAL A 149 4.78 14.67 10.69
N GLU A 150 4.85 13.65 11.55
CA GLU A 150 6.12 12.95 11.86
C GLU A 150 6.70 12.25 10.62
N ILE A 151 5.86 11.51 9.89
CA ILE A 151 6.26 10.84 8.64
C ILE A 151 6.73 11.86 7.61
N ALA A 152 5.95 12.93 7.38
CA ALA A 152 6.30 13.98 6.44
C ALA A 152 7.61 14.68 6.81
N GLY A 153 7.86 14.90 8.10
CA GLY A 153 9.12 15.44 8.58
C GLY A 153 10.31 14.55 8.24
N ARG A 154 10.19 13.26 8.48
CA ARG A 154 11.23 12.26 8.14
C ARG A 154 11.42 12.13 6.62
N GLU A 155 10.34 12.10 5.84
CA GLU A 155 10.43 12.09 4.36
C GLU A 155 11.19 13.33 3.86
N ARG A 156 10.89 14.53 4.40
CA ARG A 156 11.57 15.77 4.02
C ARG A 156 13.07 15.73 4.38
N GLU A 157 13.41 15.20 5.54
CA GLU A 157 14.81 15.03 5.97
C GLU A 157 15.55 14.08 5.00
N LEU A 158 14.99 12.92 4.69
CA LEU A 158 15.58 11.97 3.73
C LEU A 158 15.72 12.57 2.33
N LEU A 159 14.69 13.27 1.85
CA LEU A 159 14.73 13.94 0.55
C LEU A 159 15.75 15.09 0.53
N SER A 160 16.08 15.71 1.67
CA SER A 160 17.10 16.73 1.75
C SER A 160 18.52 16.21 1.55
N LEU A 161 18.75 14.90 1.75
CA LEU A 161 20.02 14.22 1.48
C LEU A 161 20.29 14.06 -0.02
N LEU A 162 19.24 14.17 -0.85
CA LEU A 162 19.40 14.15 -2.30
C LEU A 162 20.11 15.42 -2.76
N PRO A 163 21.14 15.33 -3.63
CA PRO A 163 21.70 16.47 -4.31
C PRO A 163 20.59 17.28 -4.99
N LYS A 164 20.69 18.62 -4.97
CA LYS A 164 19.67 19.52 -5.55
C LYS A 164 19.34 19.17 -7.01
N ALA A 165 20.35 18.82 -7.82
CA ALA A 165 20.16 18.37 -9.20
C ALA A 165 19.34 17.06 -9.27
N LYS A 166 19.59 16.08 -8.39
CA LYS A 166 18.82 14.83 -8.33
C LYS A 166 17.40 15.01 -7.76
N LYS A 167 17.18 16.05 -6.94
CA LYS A 167 15.84 16.38 -6.43
C LYS A 167 14.94 16.98 -7.51
N ALA A 168 15.50 17.78 -8.40
CA ALA A 168 14.75 18.46 -9.48
C ALA A 168 14.55 17.56 -10.72
N GLU A 169 15.56 16.76 -11.08
CA GLU A 169 15.60 15.97 -12.32
C GLU A 169 15.71 14.45 -12.08
N GLY A 170 15.78 14.04 -10.81
CA GLY A 170 15.96 12.64 -10.43
C GLY A 170 14.70 11.80 -10.67
N TYR A 171 14.91 10.54 -11.04
CA TYR A 171 13.85 9.54 -11.15
C TYR A 171 14.20 8.30 -10.33
N SER A 172 13.19 7.54 -9.96
CA SER A 172 13.36 6.21 -9.36
C SER A 172 13.23 5.15 -10.44
N LEU A 173 14.22 4.27 -10.51
CA LEU A 173 14.23 3.15 -11.44
C LEU A 173 13.67 1.90 -10.75
N TYR A 174 12.56 1.39 -11.27
CA TYR A 174 12.00 0.10 -10.86
C TYR A 174 12.28 -0.97 -11.92
N VAL A 175 12.88 -2.08 -11.51
CA VAL A 175 13.17 -3.24 -12.37
C VAL A 175 12.34 -4.42 -11.88
N GLY A 176 11.39 -4.86 -12.70
CA GLY A 176 10.49 -5.95 -12.36
C GLY A 176 11.02 -7.31 -12.80
N ILE A 177 11.12 -8.29 -11.90
CA ILE A 177 11.42 -9.70 -12.22
C ILE A 177 10.17 -10.52 -11.94
N PRO A 178 9.44 -11.00 -12.96
CA PRO A 178 8.11 -11.59 -12.77
C PRO A 178 8.14 -13.06 -12.32
N PHE A 179 9.28 -13.56 -11.89
CA PHE A 179 9.44 -14.96 -11.50
C PHE A 179 9.47 -15.14 -10.00
N CYS A 180 8.82 -16.21 -9.52
CA CYS A 180 8.85 -16.66 -8.12
C CYS A 180 9.13 -18.16 -8.06
N PRO A 181 9.61 -18.71 -6.92
CA PRO A 181 9.69 -20.17 -6.74
C PRO A 181 8.33 -20.83 -6.88
N THR A 182 7.29 -20.25 -6.28
CA THR A 182 5.88 -20.66 -6.38
C THR A 182 4.97 -19.44 -6.33
N THR A 183 3.72 -19.56 -6.82
CA THR A 183 2.72 -18.50 -6.64
C THR A 183 2.01 -18.67 -5.30
N CYS A 184 2.13 -17.69 -4.41
CA CYS A 184 1.46 -17.68 -3.11
C CYS A 184 -0.07 -17.54 -3.28
N LEU A 185 -0.83 -18.09 -2.33
CA LEU A 185 -2.29 -18.13 -2.36
C LEU A 185 -2.93 -16.72 -2.44
N TYR A 186 -2.38 -15.76 -1.70
CA TYR A 186 -2.87 -14.38 -1.59
C TYR A 186 -2.35 -13.44 -2.69
N CYS A 187 -1.34 -13.87 -3.47
CA CYS A 187 -0.62 -12.97 -4.38
C CYS A 187 -1.49 -12.58 -5.58
N SER A 188 -1.56 -11.28 -5.84
CA SER A 188 -2.23 -10.69 -7.01
C SER A 188 -1.26 -10.02 -7.98
N PHE A 189 0.03 -10.04 -7.69
CA PHE A 189 1.06 -9.50 -8.57
C PHE A 189 1.33 -10.45 -9.74
N THR A 190 1.91 -9.89 -10.80
CA THR A 190 2.42 -10.67 -11.92
C THR A 190 3.57 -11.54 -11.43
N SER A 191 3.28 -12.81 -11.14
CA SER A 191 4.26 -13.77 -10.63
C SER A 191 4.06 -15.14 -11.28
N TYR A 192 5.13 -15.63 -11.90
CA TYR A 192 5.15 -16.90 -12.61
C TYR A 192 6.09 -17.88 -11.91
N PRO A 193 5.65 -19.14 -11.61
CA PRO A 193 6.55 -20.17 -11.11
C PRO A 193 7.73 -20.39 -12.07
N ILE A 194 8.95 -20.11 -11.61
CA ILE A 194 10.15 -20.09 -12.49
C ILE A 194 10.42 -21.44 -13.15
N GLU A 195 10.06 -22.55 -12.50
CA GLU A 195 10.21 -23.91 -13.03
C GLU A 195 9.56 -24.06 -14.43
N LYS A 196 8.44 -23.38 -14.67
CA LYS A 196 7.72 -23.41 -15.97
C LYS A 196 8.35 -22.52 -17.03
N TRP A 197 9.24 -21.61 -16.64
CA TRP A 197 9.75 -20.55 -17.49
C TRP A 197 11.29 -20.58 -17.67
N THR A 198 11.96 -21.56 -17.06
CA THR A 198 13.43 -21.70 -17.06
C THR A 198 14.06 -21.51 -18.44
N LYS A 199 13.44 -22.07 -19.49
CA LYS A 199 13.93 -21.97 -20.89
C LYS A 199 13.75 -20.57 -21.48
N ARG A 200 12.90 -19.73 -20.91
CA ARG A 200 12.55 -18.40 -21.42
C ARG A 200 13.10 -17.25 -20.58
N VAL A 201 13.77 -17.54 -19.47
CA VAL A 201 14.38 -16.49 -18.62
C VAL A 201 15.40 -15.68 -19.41
N GLY A 202 16.20 -16.33 -20.26
CA GLY A 202 17.17 -15.63 -21.11
C GLY A 202 16.52 -14.66 -22.11
N GLU A 203 15.40 -15.07 -22.73
CA GLU A 203 14.62 -14.18 -23.62
C GLU A 203 14.09 -12.97 -22.86
N TYR A 204 13.56 -13.19 -21.64
CA TYR A 204 13.07 -12.13 -20.76
C TYR A 204 14.17 -11.13 -20.41
N LEU A 205 15.35 -11.62 -19.97
CA LEU A 205 16.48 -10.76 -19.64
C LEU A 205 16.95 -9.96 -20.85
N SER A 206 16.99 -10.58 -22.04
CA SER A 206 17.37 -9.89 -23.28
C SER A 206 16.39 -8.75 -23.62
N ALA A 207 15.08 -8.95 -23.44
CA ALA A 207 14.09 -7.91 -23.65
C ALA A 207 14.23 -6.79 -22.59
N LEU A 208 14.40 -7.16 -21.33
CA LEU A 208 14.62 -6.20 -20.22
C LEU A 208 15.87 -5.34 -20.47
N PHE A 209 16.93 -5.89 -21.03
CA PHE A 209 18.16 -5.15 -21.36
C PHE A 209 17.93 -4.12 -22.47
N GLN A 210 17.05 -4.39 -23.43
CA GLN A 210 16.62 -3.40 -24.42
C GLN A 210 15.81 -2.27 -23.77
N GLU A 211 14.95 -2.59 -22.79
CA GLU A 211 14.24 -1.58 -22.01
C GLU A 211 15.21 -0.70 -21.22
N PHE A 212 16.28 -1.26 -20.64
CA PHE A 212 17.32 -0.46 -19.98
C PHE A 212 17.94 0.57 -20.90
N ASP A 213 18.29 0.18 -22.13
CA ASP A 213 18.87 1.10 -23.11
C ASP A 213 17.87 2.22 -23.47
N TYR A 214 16.62 1.86 -23.68
CA TYR A 214 15.56 2.84 -23.97
C TYR A 214 15.34 3.82 -22.81
N VAL A 215 15.26 3.32 -21.57
CA VAL A 215 15.10 4.15 -20.38
C VAL A 215 16.30 5.07 -20.19
N ALA A 216 17.51 4.55 -20.30
CA ALA A 216 18.73 5.35 -20.18
C ALA A 216 18.81 6.47 -21.21
N MET A 217 18.37 6.20 -22.45
CA MET A 217 18.30 7.19 -23.52
C MET A 217 17.25 8.29 -23.20
N ARG A 218 16.12 7.95 -22.59
CA ARG A 218 15.02 8.88 -22.32
C ARG A 218 15.16 9.64 -21.03
N MET A 219 15.60 8.97 -19.96
CA MET A 219 15.61 9.49 -18.59
C MET A 219 17.03 9.82 -18.10
N GLY A 220 18.06 9.50 -18.89
CA GLY A 220 19.45 9.58 -18.45
C GLY A 220 19.88 8.39 -17.61
N ARG A 221 21.15 8.39 -17.18
CA ARG A 221 21.82 7.25 -16.54
C ARG A 221 21.95 7.37 -15.01
N HIS A 222 21.38 8.40 -14.38
CA HIS A 222 21.59 8.73 -12.97
C HIS A 222 20.29 8.67 -12.16
N PRO A 223 19.75 7.47 -11.87
CA PRO A 223 18.57 7.34 -11.02
C PRO A 223 18.88 7.82 -9.60
N SER A 224 17.89 8.41 -8.93
CA SER A 224 17.99 8.78 -7.51
C SER A 224 17.85 7.57 -6.59
N ALA A 225 17.06 6.59 -6.99
CA ALA A 225 16.88 5.33 -6.30
C ALA A 225 16.72 4.18 -7.31
N VAL A 226 17.19 3.00 -6.97
CA VAL A 226 17.05 1.77 -7.78
C VAL A 226 16.37 0.69 -6.94
N TYR A 227 15.32 0.11 -7.49
CA TYR A 227 14.56 -0.95 -6.84
C TYR A 227 14.36 -2.13 -7.80
N VAL A 228 14.93 -3.28 -7.49
CA VAL A 228 14.75 -4.52 -8.23
C VAL A 228 13.80 -5.43 -7.45
N GLY A 229 12.61 -5.65 -7.98
CA GLY A 229 11.53 -6.36 -7.28
C GLY A 229 10.57 -7.07 -8.23
N GLY A 230 9.31 -7.14 -7.86
CA GLY A 230 8.22 -7.72 -8.64
C GLY A 230 7.74 -9.06 -8.11
N GLY A 231 8.21 -10.16 -8.68
CA GLY A 231 8.02 -11.50 -8.12
C GLY A 231 9.06 -11.76 -7.05
N THR A 232 10.18 -12.33 -7.44
CA THR A 232 11.33 -12.57 -6.54
C THR A 232 12.61 -12.59 -7.38
N PRO A 233 13.40 -11.52 -7.39
CA PRO A 233 14.66 -11.45 -8.16
C PRO A 233 15.63 -12.59 -7.92
N THR A 234 15.71 -13.07 -6.68
CA THR A 234 16.55 -14.22 -6.32
C THR A 234 16.02 -15.58 -6.80
N SER A 235 14.88 -15.61 -7.52
CA SER A 235 14.45 -16.79 -8.28
C SER A 235 15.38 -17.08 -9.46
N LEU A 236 16.06 -16.06 -9.98
CA LEU A 236 17.11 -16.21 -10.99
C LEU A 236 18.27 -17.05 -10.43
N THR A 237 19.01 -17.77 -11.30
CA THR A 237 20.26 -18.40 -10.90
C THR A 237 21.30 -17.34 -10.54
N ALA A 238 22.35 -17.69 -9.81
CA ALA A 238 23.42 -16.74 -9.48
C ALA A 238 24.05 -16.12 -10.72
N GLU A 239 24.22 -16.91 -11.79
CA GLU A 239 24.72 -16.45 -13.08
C GLU A 239 23.78 -15.46 -13.77
N GLN A 240 22.47 -15.77 -13.81
CA GLN A 240 21.46 -14.87 -14.38
C GLN A 240 21.32 -13.57 -13.56
N LEU A 241 21.39 -13.69 -12.23
CA LEU A 241 21.37 -12.53 -11.35
C LEU A 241 22.61 -11.66 -11.58
N LYS A 242 23.78 -12.27 -11.76
CA LYS A 242 25.02 -11.57 -12.11
C LYS A 242 24.87 -10.84 -13.44
N GLN A 243 24.35 -11.50 -14.49
CA GLN A 243 24.10 -10.88 -15.80
C GLN A 243 23.15 -9.66 -15.69
N LEU A 244 22.09 -9.79 -14.88
CA LEU A 244 21.17 -8.69 -14.61
C LEU A 244 21.91 -7.52 -13.95
N MET A 245 22.70 -7.79 -12.90
CA MET A 245 23.41 -6.77 -12.14
C MET A 245 24.51 -6.10 -12.99
N ASP A 246 25.27 -6.89 -13.77
CA ASP A 246 26.25 -6.37 -14.73
C ASP A 246 25.59 -5.37 -15.69
N ARG A 247 24.48 -5.79 -16.31
CA ARG A 247 23.80 -4.94 -17.30
C ARG A 247 23.20 -3.69 -16.67
N LEU A 248 22.58 -3.83 -15.51
CA LEU A 248 21.98 -2.73 -14.76
C LEU A 248 23.02 -1.67 -14.41
N THR A 249 24.14 -2.08 -13.79
CA THR A 249 25.20 -1.15 -13.34
C THR A 249 26.07 -0.60 -14.49
N CYS A 250 26.19 -1.32 -15.61
CA CYS A 250 26.80 -0.78 -16.82
C CYS A 250 25.91 0.28 -17.50
N THR A 251 24.60 0.14 -17.41
CA THR A 251 23.65 1.07 -18.03
C THR A 251 23.37 2.28 -17.16
N PHE A 252 23.22 2.08 -15.85
CA PHE A 252 22.85 3.13 -14.90
C PHE A 252 23.91 3.29 -13.81
N ASP A 253 24.11 4.51 -13.34
CA ASP A 253 24.94 4.84 -12.18
C ASP A 253 24.21 4.49 -10.87
N CYS A 254 24.16 3.19 -10.57
CA CYS A 254 23.52 2.70 -9.36
C CYS A 254 24.28 3.09 -8.08
N GLY A 255 25.61 3.28 -8.18
CA GLY A 255 26.46 3.70 -7.06
C GLY A 255 26.17 5.13 -6.59
N GLY A 256 25.67 5.99 -7.47
CA GLY A 256 25.23 7.35 -7.13
C GLY A 256 23.79 7.43 -6.61
N ALA A 257 23.04 6.33 -6.55
CA ALA A 257 21.69 6.30 -6.00
C ALA A 257 21.72 6.37 -4.47
N VAL A 258 20.73 7.03 -3.85
CA VAL A 258 20.63 7.10 -2.38
C VAL A 258 20.19 5.77 -1.76
N GLU A 259 19.49 4.96 -2.54
CA GLU A 259 19.08 3.60 -2.17
C GLU A 259 19.16 2.69 -3.39
N PHE A 260 19.80 1.53 -3.21
CA PHE A 260 19.81 0.44 -4.17
C PHE A 260 19.26 -0.83 -3.49
N THR A 261 17.98 -1.08 -3.70
CA THR A 261 17.25 -2.19 -3.08
C THR A 261 17.07 -3.35 -4.05
N VAL A 262 17.26 -4.57 -3.56
CA VAL A 262 16.90 -5.81 -4.26
C VAL A 262 16.03 -6.69 -3.35
N GLU A 263 14.86 -7.08 -3.83
CA GLU A 263 14.02 -8.06 -3.13
C GLU A 263 14.65 -9.45 -3.21
N ALA A 264 15.27 -9.90 -2.11
CA ALA A 264 15.60 -11.30 -1.93
C ALA A 264 14.36 -12.13 -1.53
N GLY A 265 13.31 -11.49 -1.17
CA GLY A 265 11.89 -11.83 -0.96
C GLY A 265 11.59 -13.20 -0.34
N ARG A 266 11.99 -14.26 -0.98
CA ARG A 266 11.68 -15.65 -0.63
C ARG A 266 12.90 -16.38 -0.05
N PRO A 267 12.89 -16.80 1.23
CA PRO A 267 14.00 -17.54 1.85
C PRO A 267 14.45 -18.77 1.05
N ASP A 268 13.50 -19.51 0.44
CA ASP A 268 13.79 -20.69 -0.40
C ASP A 268 14.51 -20.36 -1.72
N SER A 269 14.64 -19.09 -2.08
CA SER A 269 15.38 -18.64 -3.27
C SER A 269 16.75 -18.01 -2.96
N ILE A 270 17.07 -17.79 -1.67
CA ILE A 270 18.30 -17.13 -1.22
C ILE A 270 19.42 -18.16 -1.08
N THR A 271 20.56 -17.89 -1.70
CA THR A 271 21.81 -18.64 -1.51
C THR A 271 22.96 -17.69 -1.21
N ARG A 272 24.05 -18.22 -0.63
CA ARG A 272 25.26 -17.44 -0.32
C ARG A 272 25.88 -16.82 -1.58
N GLU A 273 25.87 -17.56 -2.69
CA GLU A 273 26.38 -17.08 -3.98
C GLU A 273 25.57 -15.89 -4.52
N LYS A 274 24.24 -15.95 -4.43
CA LYS A 274 23.37 -14.86 -4.85
C LYS A 274 23.54 -13.62 -3.98
N LEU A 275 23.63 -13.78 -2.67
CA LEU A 275 23.93 -12.67 -1.76
C LEU A 275 25.31 -12.07 -2.05
N ALA A 276 26.31 -12.89 -2.36
CA ALA A 276 27.65 -12.41 -2.74
C ALA A 276 27.60 -11.57 -4.04
N VAL A 277 26.82 -12.03 -5.05
CA VAL A 277 26.54 -11.23 -6.25
C VAL A 277 25.96 -9.88 -5.86
N LEU A 278 24.85 -9.83 -5.14
CA LEU A 278 24.21 -8.57 -4.78
C LEU A 278 25.15 -7.62 -4.03
N LYS A 279 25.91 -8.15 -3.07
CA LYS A 279 26.89 -7.37 -2.29
C LYS A 279 27.98 -6.78 -3.17
N SER A 280 28.51 -7.56 -4.13
CA SER A 280 29.59 -7.11 -5.03
C SER A 280 29.20 -5.98 -5.97
N TYR A 281 27.90 -5.81 -6.25
CA TYR A 281 27.37 -4.70 -7.06
C TYR A 281 26.90 -3.50 -6.23
N GLY A 282 27.18 -3.47 -4.93
CA GLY A 282 26.87 -2.33 -4.06
C GLY A 282 25.39 -2.19 -3.69
N VAL A 283 24.64 -3.30 -3.71
CA VAL A 283 23.26 -3.29 -3.20
C VAL A 283 23.28 -2.88 -1.73
N THR A 284 22.54 -1.79 -1.41
CA THR A 284 22.54 -1.18 -0.08
C THR A 284 21.45 -1.76 0.82
N ARG A 285 20.37 -2.27 0.25
CA ARG A 285 19.23 -2.83 0.97
C ARG A 285 18.72 -4.09 0.31
N ILE A 286 18.36 -5.08 1.12
CA ILE A 286 17.64 -6.28 0.66
C ILE A 286 16.37 -6.47 1.48
N SER A 287 15.42 -7.24 0.96
CA SER A 287 14.27 -7.69 1.74
C SER A 287 14.26 -9.21 1.85
N ILE A 288 14.00 -9.73 3.06
CA ILE A 288 13.79 -11.15 3.34
C ILE A 288 12.39 -11.27 3.94
N ASN A 289 11.43 -11.79 3.17
CA ASN A 289 10.00 -11.63 3.46
C ASN A 289 9.39 -12.94 3.99
N PRO A 290 9.29 -13.14 5.32
CA PRO A 290 8.66 -14.34 5.88
C PRO A 290 7.15 -14.35 5.64
N GLN A 291 6.48 -13.21 5.68
CA GLN A 291 5.04 -12.97 5.74
C GLN A 291 4.42 -13.37 7.07
N THR A 292 4.83 -14.50 7.64
CA THR A 292 4.49 -15.01 8.97
C THR A 292 5.62 -15.92 9.46
N MET A 293 5.72 -16.10 10.77
CA MET A 293 6.60 -17.08 11.41
C MET A 293 5.80 -18.28 11.95
N ASN A 294 4.65 -18.58 11.31
CA ASN A 294 3.83 -19.74 11.62
C ASN A 294 3.96 -20.76 10.47
N GLN A 295 4.57 -21.92 10.75
CA GLN A 295 4.83 -22.94 9.73
C GLN A 295 3.56 -23.44 9.03
N LYS A 296 2.48 -23.69 9.79
CA LYS A 296 1.21 -24.15 9.24
C LYS A 296 0.65 -23.15 8.21
N THR A 297 0.77 -21.87 8.52
CA THR A 297 0.32 -20.81 7.61
C THR A 297 1.22 -20.71 6.39
N LEU A 298 2.54 -20.83 6.53
CA LEU A 298 3.47 -20.86 5.39
C LEU A 298 3.10 -21.96 4.40
N ASP A 299 2.85 -23.18 4.90
CA ASP A 299 2.43 -24.32 4.10
C ASP A 299 1.09 -24.05 3.40
N LEU A 300 0.12 -23.49 4.14
CA LEU A 300 -1.21 -23.16 3.63
C LEU A 300 -1.17 -22.12 2.49
N ILE A 301 -0.37 -21.06 2.63
CA ILE A 301 -0.26 -20.02 1.61
C ILE A 301 0.67 -20.39 0.44
N GLY A 302 1.21 -21.61 0.45
CA GLY A 302 2.03 -22.18 -0.64
C GLY A 302 3.46 -21.69 -0.67
N ARG A 303 4.02 -21.37 0.50
CA ARG A 303 5.45 -21.09 0.68
C ARG A 303 6.18 -22.37 1.10
N ARG A 304 7.26 -22.71 0.39
CA ARG A 304 7.96 -23.99 0.61
C ARG A 304 9.12 -23.90 1.61
N HIS A 305 9.40 -22.70 2.15
CA HIS A 305 10.44 -22.53 3.16
C HIS A 305 9.88 -22.74 4.58
N THR A 306 10.76 -23.07 5.48
CA THR A 306 10.47 -23.19 6.91
C THR A 306 10.73 -21.88 7.66
N VAL A 307 10.21 -21.79 8.88
CA VAL A 307 10.53 -20.69 9.80
C VAL A 307 12.04 -20.64 10.07
N GLU A 308 12.70 -21.79 10.14
CA GLU A 308 14.13 -21.89 10.37
C GLU A 308 14.92 -21.37 9.16
N ASP A 309 14.48 -21.66 7.92
CA ASP A 309 15.07 -21.08 6.72
C ASP A 309 15.05 -19.55 6.76
N VAL A 310 13.98 -18.93 7.27
CA VAL A 310 13.92 -17.46 7.42
C VAL A 310 15.05 -16.97 8.29
N LYS A 311 15.25 -17.59 9.48
CA LYS A 311 16.29 -17.21 10.42
C LYS A 311 17.68 -17.43 9.83
N ASP A 312 17.90 -18.59 9.22
CA ASP A 312 19.20 -18.94 8.61
C ASP A 312 19.58 -17.96 7.50
N ARG A 313 18.61 -17.62 6.62
CA ARG A 313 18.89 -16.67 5.52
C ARG A 313 19.09 -15.26 6.02
N PHE A 314 18.39 -14.87 7.07
CA PHE A 314 18.60 -13.57 7.71
C PHE A 314 20.00 -13.49 8.34
N CYS A 315 20.40 -14.47 9.15
CA CYS A 315 21.73 -14.55 9.77
C CYS A 315 22.81 -14.57 8.68
N MET A 316 22.66 -15.40 7.65
CA MET A 316 23.58 -15.45 6.52
C MET A 316 23.76 -14.08 5.85
N ALA A 317 22.67 -13.34 5.63
CA ALA A 317 22.75 -12.00 5.03
C ALA A 317 23.51 -11.03 5.96
N ARG A 318 23.28 -11.07 7.27
CA ARG A 318 24.05 -10.30 8.27
C ARG A 318 25.53 -10.63 8.25
N GLU A 319 25.90 -11.92 8.27
CA GLU A 319 27.29 -12.38 8.16
C GLU A 319 27.98 -11.86 6.91
N MET A 320 27.24 -11.74 5.81
CA MET A 320 27.75 -11.20 4.54
C MET A 320 27.78 -9.67 4.49
N GLY A 321 27.45 -8.99 5.60
CA GLY A 321 27.59 -7.55 5.77
C GLY A 321 26.43 -6.74 5.18
N PHE A 322 25.22 -7.31 5.04
CA PHE A 322 24.03 -6.52 4.76
C PHE A 322 23.54 -5.84 6.05
N GLU A 323 23.65 -4.51 6.09
CA GLU A 323 23.28 -3.68 7.24
C GLU A 323 21.86 -3.15 7.16
N ASN A 324 21.22 -3.23 5.99
CA ASN A 324 19.84 -2.78 5.79
C ASN A 324 18.99 -3.93 5.23
N ILE A 325 18.32 -4.65 6.13
CA ILE A 325 17.45 -5.78 5.82
C ILE A 325 16.02 -5.44 6.24
N ASN A 326 15.13 -5.42 5.26
CA ASN A 326 13.68 -5.30 5.48
C ASN A 326 13.03 -6.69 5.60
N MET A 327 12.00 -6.79 6.42
CA MET A 327 11.12 -7.96 6.46
C MET A 327 9.67 -7.54 6.21
N ASP A 328 8.96 -8.30 5.35
CA ASP A 328 7.53 -8.07 5.12
C ASP A 328 6.71 -9.11 5.87
N LEU A 329 5.64 -8.64 6.52
CA LEU A 329 4.64 -9.43 7.21
C LEU A 329 3.25 -9.15 6.64
N ILE A 330 2.37 -10.15 6.75
CA ILE A 330 0.94 -10.00 6.42
C ILE A 330 0.13 -10.39 7.64
N VAL A 331 -0.72 -9.46 8.10
CA VAL A 331 -1.70 -9.69 9.16
C VAL A 331 -3.04 -10.08 8.54
N GLY A 332 -3.74 -11.02 9.16
CA GLY A 332 -5.03 -11.52 8.66
C GLY A 332 -4.88 -12.66 7.65
N LEU A 333 -3.75 -13.36 7.65
CA LEU A 333 -3.59 -14.58 6.85
C LEU A 333 -4.60 -15.65 7.27
N PRO A 334 -5.03 -16.53 6.35
CA PRO A 334 -6.01 -17.56 6.66
C PRO A 334 -5.59 -18.42 7.84
N GLN A 335 -6.53 -18.66 8.76
CA GLN A 335 -6.37 -19.46 9.98
C GLN A 335 -5.39 -18.91 11.03
N GLU A 336 -4.92 -17.67 10.89
CA GLU A 336 -4.18 -16.97 11.94
C GLU A 336 -5.09 -16.14 12.83
N ASP A 337 -4.76 -16.07 14.09
CA ASP A 337 -5.37 -15.21 15.09
C ASP A 337 -4.36 -14.19 15.66
N ALA A 338 -4.77 -13.41 16.64
CA ALA A 338 -3.93 -12.39 17.27
C ALA A 338 -2.70 -12.99 17.99
N GLU A 339 -2.81 -14.21 18.53
CA GLU A 339 -1.70 -14.88 19.20
C GLU A 339 -0.63 -15.35 18.19
N ASP A 340 -1.06 -15.81 17.00
CA ASP A 340 -0.13 -16.18 15.91
C ASP A 340 0.61 -14.95 15.38
N VAL A 341 -0.08 -13.81 15.23
CA VAL A 341 0.54 -12.54 14.87
C VAL A 341 1.55 -12.11 15.93
N LYS A 342 1.20 -12.24 17.22
CA LYS A 342 2.12 -11.91 18.34
C LYS A 342 3.37 -12.78 18.30
N LYS A 343 3.24 -14.10 18.13
CA LYS A 343 4.39 -15.02 17.98
C LYS A 343 5.28 -14.62 16.80
N THR A 344 4.68 -14.26 15.67
CA THR A 344 5.42 -13.77 14.51
C THR A 344 6.18 -12.49 14.84
N MET A 345 5.54 -11.52 15.50
CA MET A 345 6.20 -10.26 15.89
C MET A 345 7.34 -10.48 16.87
N ASP A 346 7.17 -11.38 17.87
CA ASP A 346 8.20 -11.70 18.84
C ASP A 346 9.42 -12.36 18.15
N ALA A 347 9.20 -13.28 17.21
CA ALA A 347 10.26 -13.92 16.44
C ALA A 347 11.00 -12.93 15.54
N VAL A 348 10.29 -12.03 14.86
CA VAL A 348 10.89 -11.00 14.01
C VAL A 348 11.65 -9.97 14.84
N LYS A 349 11.11 -9.57 15.99
CA LYS A 349 11.79 -8.68 16.93
C LYS A 349 13.12 -9.26 17.40
N ALA A 350 13.19 -10.57 17.64
CA ALA A 350 14.43 -11.26 18.03
C ALA A 350 15.50 -11.24 16.92
N LEU A 351 15.09 -11.22 15.64
CA LEU A 351 16.00 -11.09 14.50
C LEU A 351 16.51 -9.65 14.32
N ALA A 352 15.77 -8.65 14.82
CA ALA A 352 16.10 -7.24 14.75
C ALA A 352 16.39 -6.74 13.31
N PRO A 353 15.43 -6.82 12.38
CA PRO A 353 15.58 -6.22 11.06
C PRO A 353 15.65 -4.69 11.16
N ASP A 354 16.29 -4.04 10.19
CA ASP A 354 16.41 -2.57 10.15
C ASP A 354 15.10 -1.89 9.78
N SER A 355 14.26 -2.58 9.02
CA SER A 355 12.92 -2.12 8.70
C SER A 355 11.94 -3.28 8.62
N LEU A 356 10.67 -2.96 8.89
CA LEU A 356 9.57 -3.90 8.87
C LEU A 356 8.41 -3.28 8.10
N THR A 357 7.87 -4.03 7.13
CA THR A 357 6.65 -3.67 6.42
C THR A 357 5.53 -4.62 6.86
N VAL A 358 4.45 -4.09 7.38
CA VAL A 358 3.29 -4.90 7.80
C VAL A 358 2.10 -4.55 6.92
N HIS A 359 1.60 -5.55 6.22
CA HIS A 359 0.42 -5.44 5.36
C HIS A 359 -0.80 -6.11 6.01
N SER A 360 -1.97 -5.51 5.87
CA SER A 360 -3.23 -6.23 6.07
C SER A 360 -3.56 -7.04 4.83
N LEU A 361 -4.00 -8.28 5.01
CA LEU A 361 -4.42 -9.13 3.89
C LEU A 361 -5.58 -8.46 3.14
N ALA A 362 -5.38 -8.23 1.85
CA ALA A 362 -6.44 -7.77 0.95
C ALA A 362 -6.67 -8.81 -0.14
N ILE A 363 -7.89 -9.35 -0.20
CA ILE A 363 -8.26 -10.33 -1.21
C ILE A 363 -8.52 -9.62 -2.53
N LYS A 364 -7.53 -9.66 -3.41
CA LYS A 364 -7.60 -9.05 -4.74
C LYS A 364 -8.19 -10.01 -5.78
N ARG A 365 -8.80 -9.48 -6.85
CA ARG A 365 -9.47 -10.27 -7.90
C ARG A 365 -8.57 -11.33 -8.52
N ALA A 366 -7.29 -11.02 -8.76
CA ALA A 366 -6.32 -11.90 -9.38
C ALA A 366 -5.69 -12.92 -8.41
N ALA A 367 -5.90 -12.80 -7.10
CA ALA A 367 -5.36 -13.73 -6.13
C ALA A 367 -6.05 -15.11 -6.22
N ARG A 368 -5.27 -16.18 -6.10
CA ARG A 368 -5.82 -17.56 -6.09
C ARG A 368 -6.86 -17.74 -4.98
N LEU A 369 -6.67 -17.10 -3.83
CA LEU A 369 -7.62 -17.09 -2.73
C LEU A 369 -9.01 -16.59 -3.16
N ASN A 370 -9.09 -15.64 -4.09
CA ASN A 370 -10.36 -15.17 -4.64
C ASN A 370 -10.86 -16.06 -5.79
N ILE A 371 -9.97 -16.47 -6.71
CA ILE A 371 -10.32 -17.30 -7.87
C ILE A 371 -10.88 -18.66 -7.41
N MET A 372 -10.30 -19.22 -6.34
CA MET A 372 -10.69 -20.51 -5.77
C MET A 372 -11.53 -20.34 -4.49
N ARG A 373 -12.33 -19.29 -4.41
CA ARG A 373 -13.09 -18.90 -3.21
C ARG A 373 -13.91 -20.04 -2.61
N GLU A 374 -14.53 -20.86 -3.44
CA GLU A 374 -15.33 -22.00 -2.98
C GLU A 374 -14.50 -23.09 -2.27
N VAL A 375 -13.23 -23.26 -2.69
CA VAL A 375 -12.30 -24.20 -2.05
C VAL A 375 -11.84 -23.68 -0.68
N TYR A 376 -11.74 -22.37 -0.54
CA TYR A 376 -11.20 -21.72 0.66
C TYR A 376 -12.28 -21.03 1.52
N LYS A 377 -13.58 -21.30 1.26
CA LYS A 377 -14.71 -20.68 1.98
C LYS A 377 -14.70 -20.93 3.49
N ASP A 378 -14.16 -22.05 3.92
CA ASP A 378 -14.11 -22.44 5.34
C ASP A 378 -12.88 -21.86 6.08
N TYR A 379 -11.99 -21.16 5.37
CA TYR A 379 -10.85 -20.53 6.00
C TYR A 379 -11.28 -19.26 6.72
N LYS A 380 -11.12 -19.24 8.04
CA LYS A 380 -11.29 -18.01 8.81
C LYS A 380 -10.23 -17.02 8.37
N ILE A 381 -10.68 -15.93 7.76
CA ILE A 381 -9.86 -14.75 7.48
C ILE A 381 -10.22 -13.75 8.55
N THR A 382 -9.33 -13.58 9.54
CA THR A 382 -9.56 -12.67 10.65
C THR A 382 -9.29 -11.25 10.20
N GLY A 383 -10.36 -10.45 10.15
CA GLY A 383 -10.30 -9.00 10.15
C GLY A 383 -10.20 -8.35 8.79
N THR A 384 -11.31 -7.83 8.39
CA THR A 384 -11.40 -6.57 7.64
C THR A 384 -12.07 -5.55 8.53
#